data_4e0a4f80a5d63b78f45116cfc0144dae
#
_entry.id   4e0a4f80a5d63b78f45116cfc0144dae
#
_cell.length_a   1.000
_cell.length_b   1.000
_cell.length_c   1.000
_cell.angle_alpha   90.00
_cell.angle_beta   90.00
_cell.angle_gamma   90.00
#
_symmetry.space_group_name_H-M   'P 1'
#
loop_
_entity.id
_entity.type
_entity.pdbx_description
1 polymer ?
#
loop_
_entity_poly.entity_id
_entity_poly.type
_entity_poly.pdbx_seq_one_letter_code
_entity_poly.pdbx_strand_id
1 'polypeptide(L)'
;MRGVVPRLALLTPIALVVALIGPAQAGAHVRTGRVAVDYRASVSSVSPPRAGAVMTVRIYEGDLAVGLTVEKHHRVTVLGYAGEPLLRIGTGGVDVNESSTTAAGMGLVKGAPKTAGAGPEWRHRSSQRAFIWHDARVRGLPRGIARRHWTVPLVVDGHDARLDGVIWRVGAPLLWPWLALATAFLGASALLLAGRRKWLLRPVSMWLGVLTATAIVSLEAGFALAPTASAGTWVEAANVLVFALVGLAFVARGSRDARALAGGALGLLGLAVGLSKVPVLLHGVVLSALPDSAARAAVALTIAAGGAATVIGLAVFFDVLEHYEEPPELERLL
;
A
#
# COMPACT_ATOMS: atom_id res chain seq x y z
N MET A 1 -40.48 25.98 1.06
CA MET A 1 -39.78 24.72 0.69
C MET A 1 -38.33 24.92 0.22
N ARG A 2 -37.55 25.87 0.79
CA ARG A 2 -36.15 26.15 0.36
C ARG A 2 -35.06 25.68 1.34
N GLY A 3 -35.40 25.02 2.45
CA GLY A 3 -34.46 24.74 3.53
C GLY A 3 -33.98 23.28 3.68
N VAL A 4 -34.47 22.31 2.89
CA VAL A 4 -34.16 20.89 3.11
C VAL A 4 -32.99 20.39 2.23
N VAL A 5 -32.82 20.99 1.06
CA VAL A 5 -31.79 20.56 0.08
C VAL A 5 -30.34 20.75 0.55
N PRO A 6 -29.94 21.84 1.27
CA PRO A 6 -28.55 22.00 1.67
C PRO A 6 -28.13 21.06 2.82
N ARG A 7 -29.05 20.58 3.68
CA ARG A 7 -28.73 19.65 4.78
C ARG A 7 -28.38 18.24 4.26
N LEU A 8 -29.10 17.75 3.25
CA LEU A 8 -28.81 16.47 2.62
C LEU A 8 -27.47 16.50 1.86
N ALA A 9 -27.12 17.61 1.21
CA ALA A 9 -25.86 17.74 0.49
C ALA A 9 -24.62 17.75 1.39
N LEU A 10 -24.75 18.15 2.67
CA LEU A 10 -23.67 18.14 3.66
C LEU A 10 -23.49 16.77 4.32
N LEU A 11 -24.55 15.97 4.45
CA LEU A 11 -24.50 14.64 5.06
C LEU A 11 -24.04 13.55 4.06
N THR A 12 -24.26 13.77 2.78
CA THR A 12 -23.92 12.79 1.72
C THR A 12 -22.45 12.39 1.68
N PRO A 13 -21.45 13.32 1.73
CA PRO A 13 -20.04 12.92 1.72
C PRO A 13 -19.63 12.19 3.01
N ILE A 14 -20.21 12.53 4.15
CA ILE A 14 -19.92 11.86 5.44
C ILE A 14 -20.49 10.45 5.44
N ALA A 15 -21.74 10.27 5.00
CA ALA A 15 -22.38 8.97 4.87
C ALA A 15 -21.68 8.08 3.84
N LEU A 16 -21.18 8.66 2.74
CA LEU A 16 -20.43 7.94 1.71
C LEU A 16 -19.08 7.46 2.23
N VAL A 17 -18.34 8.29 2.98
CA VAL A 17 -17.07 7.91 3.61
C VAL A 17 -17.30 6.82 4.66
N VAL A 18 -18.34 6.91 5.49
CA VAL A 18 -18.68 5.90 6.50
C VAL A 18 -19.13 4.58 5.85
N ALA A 19 -19.90 4.62 4.75
CA ALA A 19 -20.34 3.43 4.03
C ALA A 19 -19.19 2.67 3.33
N LEU A 20 -18.08 3.35 3.05
CA LEU A 20 -16.91 2.79 2.35
C LEU A 20 -15.78 2.35 3.30
N ILE A 21 -15.84 2.72 4.59
CA ILE A 21 -15.04 2.13 5.67
C ILE A 21 -15.58 0.75 6.08
N GLY A 22 -16.67 0.29 5.46
CA GLY A 22 -17.12 -1.09 5.58
C GLY A 22 -15.96 -2.06 5.27
N PRO A 23 -15.84 -3.20 5.95
CA PRO A 23 -14.70 -4.08 5.82
C PRO A 23 -14.53 -4.45 4.35
N ALA A 24 -13.38 -4.07 3.78
CA ALA A 24 -12.94 -4.57 2.49
C ALA A 24 -12.77 -6.09 2.61
N GLN A 25 -13.88 -6.80 2.52
CA GLN A 25 -13.92 -8.25 2.58
C GLN A 25 -13.48 -8.83 1.25
N ALA A 26 -12.43 -9.64 1.36
CA ALA A 26 -12.23 -10.85 0.62
C ALA A 26 -12.03 -10.72 -0.88
N GLY A 27 -10.89 -10.21 -1.28
CA GLY A 27 -10.14 -10.90 -2.32
C GLY A 27 -9.14 -11.81 -1.63
N ALA A 28 -9.61 -12.91 -1.03
CA ALA A 28 -8.72 -13.92 -0.50
C ALA A 28 -7.93 -14.52 -1.66
N HIS A 29 -6.68 -14.36 -1.60
CA HIS A 29 -5.53 -15.16 -1.96
C HIS A 29 -4.45 -14.29 -2.59
N VAL A 30 -3.36 -14.26 -1.87
CA VAL A 30 -1.97 -13.98 -2.20
C VAL A 30 -1.38 -12.68 -1.65
N ARG A 31 -2.12 -11.71 -1.20
CA ARG A 31 -1.50 -10.66 -0.38
C ARG A 31 -2.10 -10.64 1.02
N THR A 32 -1.28 -10.90 2.02
CA THR A 32 -1.64 -10.85 3.45
C THR A 32 -1.93 -9.43 3.96
N GLY A 33 -2.29 -8.47 3.12
CA GLY A 33 -2.48 -7.08 3.51
C GLY A 33 -1.26 -6.41 4.16
N ARG A 34 -0.09 -7.07 4.09
CA ARG A 34 1.14 -6.56 4.70
C ARG A 34 1.65 -5.38 3.90
N VAL A 35 1.86 -4.27 4.56
CA VAL A 35 2.43 -3.04 4.00
C VAL A 35 3.90 -2.85 4.42
N ALA A 36 4.36 -3.63 5.41
CA ALA A 36 5.74 -3.61 5.90
C ALA A 36 6.12 -4.95 6.53
N VAL A 37 7.42 -5.24 6.60
CA VAL A 37 8.02 -6.47 7.17
C VAL A 37 9.30 -6.14 7.95
N ASP A 38 9.80 -7.12 8.76
CA ASP A 38 11.05 -6.98 9.52
C ASP A 38 12.22 -7.75 8.90
N TYR A 39 12.17 -8.00 7.61
CA TYR A 39 13.16 -8.85 6.96
C TYR A 39 13.66 -8.20 5.68
N ARG A 40 14.95 -8.42 5.39
CA ARG A 40 15.53 -8.22 4.06
C ARG A 40 16.18 -9.49 3.59
N ALA A 41 16.05 -9.78 2.31
CA ALA A 41 16.78 -10.83 1.66
C ALA A 41 17.62 -10.26 0.52
N SER A 42 18.75 -10.92 0.26
CA SER A 42 19.60 -10.59 -0.89
C SER A 42 20.14 -11.86 -1.52
N VAL A 43 20.44 -11.76 -2.79
CA VAL A 43 21.21 -12.76 -3.52
C VAL A 43 22.67 -12.61 -3.13
N SER A 44 23.32 -13.72 -2.79
CA SER A 44 24.76 -13.78 -2.49
C SER A 44 25.56 -14.24 -3.69
N SER A 45 25.07 -15.28 -4.41
CA SER A 45 25.75 -15.82 -5.58
C SER A 45 24.83 -16.66 -6.45
N VAL A 46 25.24 -16.86 -7.69
CA VAL A 46 24.73 -17.90 -8.59
C VAL A 46 25.89 -18.86 -8.88
N SER A 47 25.69 -20.14 -8.70
CA SER A 47 26.70 -21.17 -8.90
C SER A 47 26.24 -22.18 -9.96
N PRO A 48 27.07 -22.55 -10.94
CA PRO A 48 28.40 -22.01 -11.21
C PRO A 48 28.37 -20.56 -11.73
N PRO A 49 29.47 -19.79 -11.65
CA PRO A 49 29.51 -18.37 -12.05
C PRO A 49 29.02 -18.08 -13.47
N ARG A 50 29.29 -19.00 -14.41
CA ARG A 50 28.78 -18.91 -15.79
C ARG A 50 27.25 -18.84 -15.86
N ALA A 51 26.53 -19.49 -14.96
CA ALA A 51 25.08 -19.43 -14.88
C ALA A 51 24.62 -18.04 -14.45
N GLY A 52 25.37 -17.35 -13.59
CA GLY A 52 25.09 -15.99 -13.16
C GLY A 52 25.27 -14.94 -14.28
N ALA A 53 26.13 -15.21 -15.26
CA ALA A 53 26.37 -14.30 -16.37
C ALA A 53 25.17 -14.16 -17.33
N VAL A 54 24.26 -15.14 -17.35
CA VAL A 54 23.13 -15.20 -18.30
C VAL A 54 21.79 -14.82 -17.66
N MET A 55 21.80 -14.38 -16.39
CA MET A 55 20.60 -13.99 -15.69
C MET A 55 20.85 -12.86 -14.69
N THR A 56 19.82 -12.05 -14.47
CA THR A 56 19.79 -11.07 -13.39
C THR A 56 18.72 -11.49 -12.38
N VAL A 57 19.10 -11.57 -11.09
CA VAL A 57 18.19 -11.90 -10.00
C VAL A 57 18.05 -10.73 -9.06
N ARG A 58 16.83 -10.43 -8.63
CA ARG A 58 16.52 -9.39 -7.66
C ARG A 58 15.53 -9.91 -6.62
N ILE A 59 15.72 -9.48 -5.38
CA ILE A 59 14.71 -9.65 -4.34
C ILE A 59 13.93 -8.35 -4.22
N TYR A 60 12.62 -8.46 -4.21
CA TYR A 60 11.71 -7.34 -4.11
C TYR A 60 11.08 -7.26 -2.73
N GLU A 61 10.84 -6.04 -2.29
CA GLU A 61 10.08 -5.73 -1.07
C GLU A 61 10.56 -6.53 0.15
N GLY A 62 11.85 -6.43 0.42
CA GLY A 62 12.48 -7.09 1.56
C GLY A 62 12.71 -8.57 1.38
N ASP A 63 11.69 -9.40 1.49
CA ASP A 63 11.72 -10.86 1.33
C ASP A 63 10.49 -11.39 0.58
N LEU A 64 9.74 -10.50 -0.06
CA LEU A 64 8.40 -10.85 -0.54
C LEU A 64 8.43 -11.64 -1.84
N ALA A 65 9.28 -11.24 -2.79
CA ALA A 65 9.33 -11.89 -4.09
C ALA A 65 10.73 -11.96 -4.67
N VAL A 66 10.95 -13.01 -5.47
CA VAL A 66 12.14 -13.21 -6.30
C VAL A 66 11.79 -12.82 -7.72
N GLY A 67 12.61 -11.98 -8.34
CA GLY A 67 12.53 -11.67 -9.76
C GLY A 67 13.75 -12.20 -10.49
N LEU A 68 13.51 -12.85 -11.60
CA LEU A 68 14.54 -13.42 -12.49
C LEU A 68 14.33 -12.90 -13.89
N THR A 69 15.39 -12.34 -14.48
CA THR A 69 15.46 -11.94 -15.90
C THR A 69 16.54 -12.77 -16.57
N VAL A 70 16.23 -13.36 -17.70
CA VAL A 70 17.15 -14.24 -18.46
C VAL A 70 17.58 -13.55 -19.73
N GLU A 71 18.87 -13.65 -20.07
CA GLU A 71 19.45 -13.11 -21.30
C GLU A 71 18.92 -13.85 -22.56
N LYS A 72 19.03 -13.19 -23.73
CA LYS A 72 18.65 -13.79 -25.01
C LYS A 72 19.42 -15.10 -25.25
N HIS A 73 18.74 -16.07 -25.89
CA HIS A 73 19.28 -17.37 -26.27
C HIS A 73 19.61 -18.33 -25.13
N HIS A 74 19.29 -17.92 -23.86
CA HIS A 74 19.44 -18.78 -22.69
C HIS A 74 18.08 -19.23 -22.17
N ARG A 75 18.07 -20.33 -21.41
CA ARG A 75 16.90 -20.88 -20.75
C ARG A 75 17.22 -21.23 -19.30
N VAL A 76 16.41 -20.75 -18.40
CA VAL A 76 16.48 -21.08 -16.97
C VAL A 76 15.21 -21.79 -16.57
N THR A 77 15.35 -22.98 -15.94
CA THR A 77 14.27 -23.68 -15.28
C THR A 77 14.49 -23.55 -13.77
N VAL A 78 13.51 -22.97 -13.08
CA VAL A 78 13.48 -22.90 -11.60
C VAL A 78 12.85 -24.19 -11.12
N LEU A 79 13.49 -24.85 -10.14
CA LEU A 79 12.96 -26.05 -9.52
C LEU A 79 12.08 -25.74 -8.31
N GLY A 80 11.01 -26.48 -8.14
CA GLY A 80 10.08 -26.40 -7.02
C GLY A 80 10.63 -26.96 -5.72
N TYR A 81 9.78 -27.06 -4.70
CA TYR A 81 10.17 -27.53 -3.35
C TYR A 81 10.50 -29.00 -3.30
N ALA A 82 9.91 -29.81 -4.17
CA ALA A 82 10.20 -31.23 -4.30
C ALA A 82 11.23 -31.55 -5.42
N GLY A 83 11.88 -30.53 -5.97
CA GLY A 83 12.84 -30.67 -7.06
C GLY A 83 12.20 -30.77 -8.47
N GLU A 84 10.88 -30.69 -8.57
CA GLU A 84 10.17 -30.70 -9.85
C GLU A 84 10.37 -29.36 -10.62
N PRO A 85 10.32 -29.38 -11.97
CA PRO A 85 10.32 -28.16 -12.75
C PRO A 85 9.11 -27.28 -12.38
N LEU A 86 9.38 -26.02 -12.04
CA LEU A 86 8.36 -25.04 -11.59
C LEU A 86 8.07 -23.98 -12.65
N LEU A 87 9.10 -23.25 -13.05
CA LEU A 87 9.07 -22.16 -14.02
C LEU A 87 10.12 -22.39 -15.08
N ARG A 88 9.82 -22.06 -16.33
CA ARG A 88 10.77 -22.03 -17.42
C ARG A 88 10.78 -20.64 -18.04
N ILE A 89 11.94 -19.99 -18.04
CA ILE A 89 12.13 -18.62 -18.52
C ILE A 89 13.19 -18.62 -19.61
N GLY A 90 12.92 -18.05 -20.76
CA GLY A 90 13.85 -18.01 -21.87
C GLY A 90 13.36 -17.22 -23.07
N THR A 91 13.91 -17.47 -24.24
CA THR A 91 13.62 -16.73 -25.49
C THR A 91 12.13 -16.76 -25.86
N GLY A 92 11.42 -17.85 -25.56
CA GLY A 92 9.96 -17.97 -25.79
C GLY A 92 9.10 -17.29 -24.71
N GLY A 93 9.70 -16.67 -23.71
CA GLY A 93 8.98 -16.07 -22.59
C GLY A 93 9.00 -16.92 -21.32
N VAL A 94 7.92 -16.89 -20.57
CA VAL A 94 7.76 -17.57 -19.28
C VAL A 94 6.65 -18.61 -19.37
N ASP A 95 6.98 -19.83 -19.02
CA ASP A 95 6.03 -20.92 -18.87
C ASP A 95 6.01 -21.40 -17.41
N VAL A 96 4.81 -21.75 -16.93
CA VAL A 96 4.59 -22.33 -15.61
C VAL A 96 4.19 -23.79 -15.79
N ASN A 97 4.72 -24.68 -14.97
CA ASN A 97 4.34 -26.09 -14.96
C ASN A 97 3.05 -26.29 -14.19
N GLU A 98 1.96 -26.62 -14.85
CA GLU A 98 0.64 -26.88 -14.23
C GLU A 98 0.60 -28.17 -13.40
N SER A 99 1.55 -29.10 -13.62
CA SER A 99 1.67 -30.33 -12.83
C SER A 99 2.50 -30.12 -11.54
N SER A 100 3.10 -28.94 -11.33
CA SER A 100 3.91 -28.64 -10.15
C SER A 100 3.05 -28.41 -8.91
N THR A 101 3.28 -29.17 -7.85
CA THR A 101 2.66 -28.94 -6.53
C THR A 101 3.11 -27.61 -5.94
N THR A 102 4.35 -27.21 -6.21
CA THR A 102 4.89 -25.91 -5.81
C THR A 102 4.13 -24.76 -6.53
N ALA A 103 3.87 -24.90 -7.84
CA ALA A 103 3.13 -23.88 -8.59
C ALA A 103 1.69 -23.71 -8.06
N ALA A 104 1.03 -24.79 -7.73
CA ALA A 104 -0.31 -24.77 -7.12
C ALA A 104 -0.26 -24.10 -5.72
N GLY A 105 0.69 -24.50 -4.88
CA GLY A 105 0.87 -23.91 -3.54
C GLY A 105 1.24 -22.42 -3.54
N MET A 106 1.89 -21.95 -4.61
CA MET A 106 2.22 -20.52 -4.82
C MET A 106 1.08 -19.74 -5.49
N GLY A 107 -0.03 -20.38 -5.87
CA GLY A 107 -1.13 -19.74 -6.62
C GLY A 107 -0.76 -19.34 -8.06
N LEU A 108 0.31 -19.91 -8.61
CA LEU A 108 0.73 -19.67 -9.98
C LEU A 108 -0.19 -20.39 -10.99
N VAL A 109 -0.87 -21.44 -10.56
CA VAL A 109 -1.88 -22.19 -11.32
C VAL A 109 -3.19 -22.25 -10.56
N LYS A 110 -4.31 -22.33 -11.30
CA LYS A 110 -5.64 -22.46 -10.70
C LYS A 110 -6.00 -23.96 -10.57
N GLY A 111 -6.45 -24.36 -9.40
CA GLY A 111 -6.90 -25.73 -9.11
C GLY A 111 -5.81 -26.63 -8.54
N ALA A 112 -6.18 -27.88 -8.26
CA ALA A 112 -5.25 -28.91 -7.81
C ALA A 112 -4.28 -29.26 -8.95
N PRO A 113 -3.01 -29.61 -8.63
CA PRO A 113 -2.06 -30.07 -9.64
C PRO A 113 -2.63 -31.31 -10.35
N LYS A 114 -2.57 -31.30 -11.68
CA LYS A 114 -2.94 -32.48 -12.46
C LYS A 114 -1.95 -33.60 -12.12
N THR A 115 -2.47 -34.78 -11.94
CA THR A 115 -1.85 -36.07 -11.58
C THR A 115 -0.33 -36.04 -11.27
N ALA A 116 0.05 -36.27 -10.02
CA ALA A 116 1.44 -36.48 -9.63
C ALA A 116 2.05 -37.64 -10.43
N GLY A 117 3.14 -37.41 -11.16
CA GLY A 117 3.85 -38.43 -11.94
C GLY A 117 3.75 -38.27 -13.46
N ALA A 118 2.87 -37.43 -13.98
CA ALA A 118 2.93 -36.99 -15.38
C ALA A 118 4.11 -35.99 -15.52
N GLY A 119 4.82 -36.02 -16.64
CA GLY A 119 5.87 -35.06 -16.95
C GLY A 119 5.38 -33.61 -16.85
N PRO A 120 6.29 -32.61 -16.95
CA PRO A 120 5.93 -31.21 -16.80
C PRO A 120 4.94 -30.77 -17.88
N GLU A 121 3.81 -30.19 -17.45
CA GLU A 121 2.78 -29.63 -18.33
C GLU A 121 2.94 -28.09 -18.36
N TRP A 122 3.54 -27.58 -19.42
CA TRP A 122 3.92 -26.18 -19.52
C TRP A 122 2.78 -25.32 -20.07
N ARG A 123 2.45 -24.25 -19.33
CA ARG A 123 1.50 -23.23 -19.76
C ARG A 123 2.19 -21.88 -19.90
N HIS A 124 2.03 -21.26 -21.05
CA HIS A 124 2.56 -19.93 -21.32
C HIS A 124 1.89 -18.85 -20.46
N ARG A 125 2.69 -18.00 -19.84
CA ARG A 125 2.23 -16.91 -18.94
C ARG A 125 2.60 -15.54 -19.44
N SER A 126 3.75 -15.37 -20.09
CA SER A 126 4.25 -14.08 -20.52
C SER A 126 5.25 -14.25 -21.64
N SER A 127 5.23 -13.34 -22.63
CA SER A 127 6.23 -13.29 -23.68
C SER A 127 7.54 -12.57 -23.24
N GLN A 128 7.57 -12.04 -21.99
CA GLN A 128 8.77 -11.41 -21.44
C GLN A 128 9.75 -12.47 -20.92
N ARG A 129 11.04 -12.15 -20.96
CA ARG A 129 12.10 -12.98 -20.38
C ARG A 129 12.37 -12.70 -18.91
N ALA A 130 11.38 -12.15 -18.21
CA ALA A 130 11.44 -11.79 -16.81
C ALA A 130 10.17 -12.27 -16.11
N PHE A 131 10.33 -12.77 -14.89
CA PHE A 131 9.21 -13.19 -14.05
C PHE A 131 9.47 -12.89 -12.57
N ILE A 132 8.43 -12.52 -11.85
CA ILE A 132 8.47 -12.27 -10.42
C ILE A 132 7.50 -13.25 -9.75
N TRP A 133 7.98 -13.95 -8.71
CA TRP A 133 7.15 -14.91 -7.97
C TRP A 133 7.46 -14.88 -6.48
N HIS A 134 6.50 -15.30 -5.67
CA HIS A 134 6.69 -15.47 -4.22
C HIS A 134 7.32 -16.83 -3.94
N ASP A 135 8.46 -16.86 -3.25
CA ASP A 135 9.16 -18.08 -2.90
C ASP A 135 9.31 -18.20 -1.39
N ALA A 136 8.73 -19.26 -0.79
CA ALA A 136 8.79 -19.46 0.64
C ALA A 136 10.19 -19.74 1.17
N ARG A 137 11.14 -20.21 0.33
CA ARG A 137 12.55 -20.40 0.69
C ARG A 137 13.22 -19.08 1.07
N VAL A 138 12.79 -17.98 0.47
CA VAL A 138 13.34 -16.63 0.66
C VAL A 138 12.62 -15.88 1.78
N ARG A 139 11.42 -16.34 2.20
CA ARG A 139 10.53 -15.60 3.11
C ARG A 139 10.71 -15.98 4.58
N GLY A 140 10.68 -14.94 5.42
CA GLY A 140 10.54 -15.05 6.87
C GLY A 140 11.72 -15.68 7.58
N LEU A 141 11.82 -15.37 8.86
CA LEU A 141 12.77 -15.98 9.78
C LEU A 141 12.02 -16.57 10.99
N PRO A 142 12.37 -17.76 11.47
CA PRO A 142 11.87 -18.27 12.73
C PRO A 142 12.18 -17.30 13.89
N ARG A 143 11.39 -17.39 14.96
CA ARG A 143 11.66 -16.60 16.18
C ARG A 143 13.06 -16.95 16.71
N GLY A 144 13.81 -15.92 17.13
CA GLY A 144 15.16 -16.09 17.68
C GLY A 144 16.27 -16.21 16.62
N ILE A 145 15.93 -16.40 15.34
CA ILE A 145 16.94 -16.45 14.27
C ILE A 145 17.12 -15.03 13.68
N ALA A 146 18.35 -14.52 13.75
CA ALA A 146 18.69 -13.21 13.21
C ALA A 146 18.99 -13.24 11.69
N ARG A 147 19.51 -14.38 11.20
CA ARG A 147 19.95 -14.54 9.81
C ARG A 147 19.84 -16.01 9.40
N ARG A 148 19.49 -16.26 8.12
CA ARG A 148 19.41 -17.59 7.52
C ARG A 148 19.87 -17.54 6.07
N HIS A 149 20.62 -18.57 5.63
CA HIS A 149 20.89 -18.80 4.22
C HIS A 149 19.70 -19.48 3.55
N TRP A 150 19.51 -19.21 2.28
CA TRP A 150 18.51 -19.85 1.45
C TRP A 150 19.11 -20.22 0.09
N THR A 151 18.58 -21.27 -0.54
CA THR A 151 19.00 -21.75 -1.84
C THR A 151 17.79 -22.07 -2.69
N VAL A 152 17.82 -21.68 -3.96
CA VAL A 152 16.85 -22.05 -4.99
C VAL A 152 17.60 -22.83 -6.08
N PRO A 153 17.32 -24.13 -6.26
CA PRO A 153 17.93 -24.91 -7.32
C PRO A 153 17.38 -24.51 -8.68
N LEU A 154 18.27 -24.47 -9.67
CA LEU A 154 17.99 -24.05 -11.05
C LEU A 154 18.59 -25.06 -12.03
N VAL A 155 18.08 -25.07 -13.26
CA VAL A 155 18.74 -25.67 -14.42
C VAL A 155 18.92 -24.59 -15.47
N VAL A 156 20.16 -24.32 -15.88
CA VAL A 156 20.53 -23.29 -16.86
C VAL A 156 21.09 -23.97 -18.09
N ASP A 157 20.41 -23.85 -19.22
CA ASP A 157 20.78 -24.48 -20.50
C ASP A 157 21.07 -25.99 -20.37
N GLY A 158 20.27 -26.69 -19.54
CA GLY A 158 20.38 -28.13 -19.28
C GLY A 158 21.43 -28.52 -18.22
N HIS A 159 22.09 -27.55 -17.59
CA HIS A 159 23.08 -27.80 -16.54
C HIS A 159 22.58 -27.35 -15.18
N ASP A 160 22.85 -28.16 -14.14
CA ASP A 160 22.49 -27.82 -12.78
C ASP A 160 23.17 -26.54 -12.32
N ALA A 161 22.36 -25.70 -11.67
CA ALA A 161 22.80 -24.46 -11.09
C ALA A 161 22.04 -24.20 -9.78
N ARG A 162 22.49 -23.26 -8.98
CA ARG A 162 21.81 -22.83 -7.78
C ARG A 162 21.96 -21.33 -7.57
N LEU A 163 20.90 -20.76 -7.04
CA LEU A 163 20.83 -19.40 -6.57
C LEU A 163 20.92 -19.41 -5.04
N ASP A 164 21.95 -18.81 -4.49
CA ASP A 164 22.16 -18.73 -3.04
C ASP A 164 21.97 -17.31 -2.56
N GLY A 165 21.45 -17.17 -1.35
CA GLY A 165 21.26 -15.89 -0.75
C GLY A 165 21.14 -15.94 0.76
N VAL A 166 20.86 -14.79 1.33
CA VAL A 166 20.70 -14.61 2.76
C VAL A 166 19.46 -13.78 3.07
N ILE A 167 18.76 -14.14 4.13
CA ILE A 167 17.70 -13.34 4.73
C ILE A 167 18.09 -12.96 6.14
N TRP A 168 17.83 -11.73 6.56
CA TRP A 168 18.14 -11.24 7.90
C TRP A 168 17.04 -10.32 8.42
N ARG A 169 16.98 -10.21 9.75
CA ARG A 169 16.04 -9.33 10.44
C ARG A 169 16.53 -7.89 10.40
N VAL A 170 15.63 -6.99 10.10
CA VAL A 170 15.86 -5.54 10.14
C VAL A 170 15.23 -4.99 11.42
N GLY A 171 15.95 -4.13 12.12
CA GLY A 171 15.45 -3.49 13.34
C GLY A 171 14.26 -2.56 13.07
N ALA A 172 13.41 -2.40 14.07
CA ALA A 172 12.32 -1.44 14.03
C ALA A 172 12.84 0.00 13.87
N PRO A 173 12.16 0.86 13.13
CA PRO A 173 12.54 2.26 12.98
C PRO A 173 12.31 3.05 14.28
N LEU A 174 12.97 4.19 14.40
CA LEU A 174 12.72 5.12 15.50
C LEU A 174 11.32 5.73 15.36
N LEU A 175 10.49 5.62 16.39
CA LEU A 175 9.12 6.13 16.41
C LEU A 175 9.00 7.58 16.86
N TRP A 176 9.94 8.05 17.67
CA TRP A 176 9.86 9.38 18.27
C TRP A 176 9.69 10.55 17.27
N PRO A 177 10.31 10.57 16.07
CA PRO A 177 10.09 11.69 15.15
C PRO A 177 8.63 11.79 14.67
N TRP A 178 7.98 10.63 14.48
CA TRP A 178 6.60 10.54 14.04
C TRP A 178 5.61 10.91 15.14
N LEU A 179 5.91 10.52 16.37
CA LEU A 179 5.15 10.93 17.55
C LEU A 179 5.29 12.43 17.80
N ALA A 180 6.50 12.99 17.68
CA ALA A 180 6.72 14.43 17.79
C ALA A 180 5.93 15.21 16.73
N LEU A 181 5.92 14.74 15.48
CA LEU A 181 5.15 15.33 14.40
C LEU A 181 3.63 15.31 14.73
N ALA A 182 3.10 14.17 15.16
CA ALA A 182 1.69 14.04 15.53
C ALA A 182 1.33 14.99 16.68
N THR A 183 2.16 15.03 17.72
CA THR A 183 1.98 15.93 18.88
C THR A 183 2.01 17.40 18.46
N ALA A 184 2.90 17.78 17.55
CA ALA A 184 3.00 19.16 17.05
C ALA A 184 1.72 19.58 16.31
N PHE A 185 1.18 18.72 15.43
CA PHE A 185 -0.05 19.01 14.70
C PHE A 185 -1.28 19.08 15.62
N LEU A 186 -1.42 18.12 16.53
CA LEU A 186 -2.53 18.11 17.50
C LEU A 186 -2.43 19.27 18.48
N GLY A 187 -1.24 19.58 18.99
CA GLY A 187 -0.99 20.72 19.88
C GLY A 187 -1.30 22.05 19.21
N ALA A 188 -0.83 22.25 17.95
CA ALA A 188 -1.13 23.44 17.18
C ALA A 188 -2.65 23.58 16.93
N SER A 189 -3.34 22.46 16.66
CA SER A 189 -4.80 22.46 16.48
C SER A 189 -5.53 22.81 17.77
N ALA A 190 -5.12 22.27 18.91
CA ALA A 190 -5.68 22.59 20.22
C ALA A 190 -5.50 24.07 20.58
N LEU A 191 -4.30 24.62 20.34
CA LEU A 191 -4.02 26.04 20.54
C LEU A 191 -4.88 26.93 19.63
N LEU A 192 -5.07 26.53 18.39
CA LEU A 192 -5.93 27.25 17.44
C LEU A 192 -7.39 27.26 17.90
N LEU A 193 -7.89 26.13 18.38
CA LEU A 193 -9.27 25.98 18.89
C LEU A 193 -9.50 26.76 20.20
N ALA A 194 -8.53 26.73 21.10
CA ALA A 194 -8.60 27.51 22.35
C ALA A 194 -8.44 29.02 22.12
N GLY A 195 -7.87 29.42 21.00
CA GLY A 195 -7.64 30.82 20.65
C GLY A 195 -8.90 31.54 20.16
N ARG A 196 -8.89 32.87 20.33
CA ARG A 196 -10.02 33.74 19.88
C ARG A 196 -10.04 33.94 18.35
N ARG A 197 -9.12 33.38 17.59
CA ARG A 197 -8.95 33.61 16.14
C ARG A 197 -9.75 32.61 15.29
N LYS A 198 -11.04 32.47 15.55
CA LYS A 198 -11.95 31.55 14.81
C LYS A 198 -11.89 31.71 13.30
N TRP A 199 -11.55 32.88 12.77
CA TRP A 199 -11.40 33.14 11.34
C TRP A 199 -10.30 32.30 10.66
N LEU A 200 -9.31 31.80 11.43
CA LEU A 200 -8.25 30.92 10.94
C LEU A 200 -8.69 29.47 10.77
N LEU A 201 -9.78 29.03 11.44
CA LEU A 201 -10.22 27.61 11.39
C LEU A 201 -10.48 27.16 9.97
N ARG A 202 -11.20 27.97 9.18
CA ARG A 202 -11.57 27.64 7.80
C ARG A 202 -10.36 27.47 6.87
N PRO A 203 -9.44 28.43 6.75
CA PRO A 203 -8.28 28.28 5.89
C PRO A 203 -7.33 27.18 6.38
N VAL A 204 -7.15 26.99 7.70
CA VAL A 204 -6.30 25.94 8.24
C VAL A 204 -6.88 24.57 7.94
N SER A 205 -8.18 24.33 8.16
CA SER A 205 -8.84 23.08 7.78
C SER A 205 -8.63 22.75 6.31
N MET A 206 -8.83 23.72 5.43
CA MET A 206 -8.64 23.57 3.99
C MET A 206 -7.20 23.15 3.65
N TRP A 207 -6.19 23.87 4.14
CA TRP A 207 -4.80 23.59 3.81
C TRP A 207 -4.27 22.29 4.42
N LEU A 208 -4.70 21.94 5.64
CA LEU A 208 -4.40 20.64 6.23
C LEU A 208 -5.04 19.50 5.42
N GLY A 209 -6.26 19.70 4.92
CA GLY A 209 -6.90 18.74 4.02
C GLY A 209 -6.14 18.55 2.71
N VAL A 210 -5.64 19.62 2.10
CA VAL A 210 -4.79 19.55 0.89
C VAL A 210 -3.48 18.81 1.18
N LEU A 211 -2.81 19.13 2.29
CA LEU A 211 -1.59 18.44 2.72
C LEU A 211 -1.85 16.95 2.93
N THR A 212 -2.95 16.61 3.60
CA THR A 212 -3.37 15.23 3.84
C THR A 212 -3.66 14.50 2.53
N ALA A 213 -4.39 15.11 1.61
CA ALA A 213 -4.67 14.54 0.29
C ALA A 213 -3.39 14.27 -0.50
N THR A 214 -2.42 15.19 -0.47
CA THR A 214 -1.11 15.00 -1.10
C THR A 214 -0.36 13.82 -0.50
N ALA A 215 -0.36 13.70 0.83
CA ALA A 215 0.28 12.58 1.53
C ALA A 215 -0.38 11.24 1.20
N ILE A 216 -1.73 11.17 1.16
CA ILE A 216 -2.50 9.98 0.79
C ILE A 216 -2.16 9.55 -0.64
N VAL A 217 -2.23 10.47 -1.61
CA VAL A 217 -1.96 10.19 -3.03
C VAL A 217 -0.55 9.65 -3.21
N SER A 218 0.44 10.27 -2.55
CA SER A 218 1.83 9.80 -2.60
C SER A 218 1.98 8.41 -2.01
N LEU A 219 1.34 8.14 -0.88
CA LEU A 219 1.39 6.86 -0.18
C LEU A 219 0.75 5.74 -1.01
N GLU A 220 -0.47 5.93 -1.49
CA GLU A 220 -1.20 4.94 -2.27
C GLU A 220 -0.54 4.69 -3.64
N ALA A 221 -0.03 5.74 -4.29
CA ALA A 221 0.78 5.60 -5.50
C ALA A 221 2.04 4.75 -5.23
N GLY A 222 2.71 4.97 -4.09
CA GLY A 222 3.87 4.16 -3.70
C GLY A 222 3.54 2.68 -3.55
N PHE A 223 2.39 2.32 -2.98
CA PHE A 223 1.96 0.92 -2.87
C PHE A 223 1.46 0.34 -4.19
N ALA A 224 0.74 1.11 -4.99
CA ALA A 224 0.23 0.67 -6.29
C ALA A 224 1.37 0.44 -7.32
N LEU A 225 2.41 1.26 -7.28
CA LEU A 225 3.58 1.15 -8.17
C LEU A 225 4.64 0.16 -7.68
N ALA A 226 4.43 -0.48 -6.52
CA ALA A 226 5.33 -1.52 -6.04
C ALA A 226 5.38 -2.71 -7.01
N PRO A 227 6.56 -3.32 -7.26
CA PRO A 227 6.71 -4.39 -8.24
C PRO A 227 5.82 -5.62 -7.98
N THR A 228 5.40 -5.83 -6.75
CA THR A 228 4.54 -6.94 -6.33
C THR A 228 3.08 -6.51 -6.08
N ALA A 229 2.70 -5.30 -6.50
CA ALA A 229 1.35 -4.80 -6.32
C ALA A 229 0.30 -5.71 -6.98
N SER A 230 -0.72 -6.08 -6.22
CA SER A 230 -1.85 -6.89 -6.69
C SER A 230 -2.95 -6.01 -7.30
N ALA A 231 -3.87 -6.63 -8.04
CA ALA A 231 -5.07 -5.94 -8.52
C ALA A 231 -5.85 -5.29 -7.37
N GLY A 232 -5.92 -5.94 -6.19
CA GLY A 232 -6.56 -5.38 -5.00
C GLY A 232 -5.90 -4.10 -4.50
N THR A 233 -4.55 -4.02 -4.56
CA THR A 233 -3.81 -2.80 -4.21
C THR A 233 -4.14 -1.64 -5.16
N TRP A 234 -4.26 -1.92 -6.45
CA TRP A 234 -4.66 -0.92 -7.44
C TRP A 234 -6.11 -0.44 -7.22
N VAL A 235 -7.04 -1.34 -6.90
CA VAL A 235 -8.44 -0.98 -6.60
C VAL A 235 -8.51 -0.12 -5.34
N GLU A 236 -7.77 -0.48 -4.28
CA GLU A 236 -7.68 0.32 -3.05
C GLU A 236 -7.16 1.74 -3.35
N ALA A 237 -6.03 1.84 -4.05
CA ALA A 237 -5.43 3.11 -4.43
C ALA A 237 -6.37 3.95 -5.32
N ALA A 238 -7.04 3.33 -6.30
CA ALA A 238 -7.99 4.02 -7.17
C ALA A 238 -9.18 4.59 -6.39
N ASN A 239 -9.75 3.81 -5.47
CA ASN A 239 -10.85 4.28 -4.62
C ASN A 239 -10.43 5.50 -3.78
N VAL A 240 -9.30 5.39 -3.08
CA VAL A 240 -8.77 6.49 -2.25
C VAL A 240 -8.50 7.72 -3.11
N LEU A 241 -7.92 7.55 -4.30
CA LEU A 241 -7.64 8.63 -5.23
C LEU A 241 -8.92 9.35 -5.70
N VAL A 242 -9.98 8.61 -6.01
CA VAL A 242 -11.29 9.21 -6.40
C VAL A 242 -11.82 10.11 -5.29
N PHE A 243 -11.82 9.65 -4.03
CA PHE A 243 -12.29 10.46 -2.89
C PHE A 243 -11.40 11.67 -2.64
N ALA A 244 -10.08 11.51 -2.75
CA ALA A 244 -9.15 12.62 -2.63
C ALA A 244 -9.40 13.68 -3.73
N LEU A 245 -9.60 13.27 -4.97
CA LEU A 245 -9.89 14.17 -6.09
C LEU A 245 -11.24 14.89 -5.92
N VAL A 246 -12.28 14.20 -5.48
CA VAL A 246 -13.58 14.82 -5.17
C VAL A 246 -13.43 15.86 -4.07
N GLY A 247 -12.77 15.53 -2.97
CA GLY A 247 -12.49 16.48 -1.88
C GLY A 247 -11.70 17.70 -2.37
N LEU A 248 -10.65 17.50 -3.17
CA LEU A 248 -9.85 18.57 -3.75
C LEU A 248 -10.66 19.44 -4.73
N ALA A 249 -11.61 18.88 -5.47
CA ALA A 249 -12.50 19.63 -6.33
C ALA A 249 -13.42 20.57 -5.52
N PHE A 250 -13.93 20.11 -4.36
CA PHE A 250 -14.67 20.98 -3.43
C PHE A 250 -13.78 22.05 -2.80
N VAL A 251 -12.53 21.72 -2.44
CA VAL A 251 -11.55 22.71 -1.98
C VAL A 251 -11.29 23.78 -3.05
N ALA A 252 -11.21 23.39 -4.32
CA ALA A 252 -10.91 24.32 -5.42
C ALA A 252 -12.09 25.23 -5.78
N ARG A 253 -13.33 24.71 -5.80
CA ARG A 253 -14.51 25.38 -6.38
C ARG A 253 -15.60 25.71 -5.38
N GLY A 254 -15.56 25.17 -4.15
CA GLY A 254 -16.58 25.37 -3.14
C GLY A 254 -16.65 26.78 -2.59
N SER A 255 -17.74 27.11 -1.89
CA SER A 255 -17.83 28.27 -1.01
C SER A 255 -16.78 28.19 0.11
N ARG A 256 -16.60 29.27 0.88
CA ARG A 256 -15.63 29.32 1.98
C ARG A 256 -15.85 28.18 2.99
N ASP A 257 -17.08 27.92 3.38
CA ASP A 257 -17.44 26.86 4.30
C ASP A 257 -17.30 25.48 3.66
N ALA A 258 -17.73 25.30 2.42
CA ALA A 258 -17.57 24.05 1.68
C ALA A 258 -16.10 23.66 1.53
N ARG A 259 -15.20 24.61 1.30
CA ARG A 259 -13.74 24.37 1.25
C ARG A 259 -13.19 23.87 2.57
N ALA A 260 -13.60 24.47 3.68
CA ALA A 260 -13.17 24.09 5.01
C ALA A 260 -13.68 22.71 5.42
N LEU A 261 -14.96 22.42 5.14
CA LEU A 261 -15.58 21.12 5.38
C LEU A 261 -14.97 20.02 4.52
N ALA A 262 -14.68 20.31 3.24
CA ALA A 262 -13.95 19.39 2.37
C ALA A 262 -12.53 19.10 2.90
N GLY A 263 -11.85 20.11 3.47
CA GLY A 263 -10.58 19.93 4.15
C GLY A 263 -10.68 18.97 5.34
N GLY A 264 -11.71 19.11 6.17
CA GLY A 264 -12.01 18.19 7.27
C GLY A 264 -12.33 16.77 6.81
N ALA A 265 -13.11 16.63 5.74
CA ALA A 265 -13.44 15.33 5.14
C ALA A 265 -12.19 14.63 4.55
N LEU A 266 -11.31 15.37 3.86
CA LEU A 266 -10.01 14.88 3.42
C LEU A 266 -9.13 14.47 4.61
N GLY A 267 -9.21 15.20 5.71
CA GLY A 267 -8.56 14.85 6.97
C GLY A 267 -9.02 13.51 7.50
N LEU A 268 -10.34 13.28 7.56
CA LEU A 268 -10.92 12.02 8.02
C LEU A 268 -10.53 10.84 7.12
N LEU A 269 -10.57 11.02 5.80
CA LEU A 269 -10.08 10.04 4.84
C LEU A 269 -8.61 9.71 5.12
N GLY A 270 -7.78 10.74 5.31
CA GLY A 270 -6.36 10.58 5.62
C GLY A 270 -6.13 9.83 6.92
N LEU A 271 -6.84 10.19 7.97
CA LEU A 271 -6.74 9.50 9.25
C LEU A 271 -7.06 8.02 9.11
N ALA A 272 -8.14 7.67 8.40
CA ALA A 272 -8.53 6.28 8.14
C ALA A 272 -7.46 5.52 7.35
N VAL A 273 -6.96 6.09 6.24
CA VAL A 273 -5.89 5.50 5.43
C VAL A 273 -4.59 5.38 6.24
N GLY A 274 -4.18 6.43 6.94
CA GLY A 274 -2.96 6.43 7.74
C GLY A 274 -2.96 5.38 8.85
N LEU A 275 -4.08 5.24 9.57
CA LEU A 275 -4.24 4.22 10.61
C LEU A 275 -4.15 2.80 10.04
N SER A 276 -4.68 2.54 8.85
CA SER A 276 -4.54 1.23 8.19
C SER A 276 -3.09 0.89 7.82
N LYS A 277 -2.23 1.90 7.69
CA LYS A 277 -0.81 1.79 7.30
C LYS A 277 0.16 1.96 8.49
N VAL A 278 -0.32 1.99 9.72
CA VAL A 278 0.54 2.09 10.94
C VAL A 278 1.69 1.07 10.96
N PRO A 279 1.54 -0.18 10.46
CA PRO A 279 2.68 -1.11 10.37
C PRO A 279 3.91 -0.56 9.64
N VAL A 280 3.76 0.42 8.73
CA VAL A 280 4.87 1.13 8.06
C VAL A 280 5.79 1.85 9.06
N LEU A 281 5.22 2.35 10.15
CA LEU A 281 5.97 3.04 11.22
C LEU A 281 6.63 2.06 12.21
N LEU A 282 6.15 0.81 12.27
CA LEU A 282 6.55 -0.17 13.27
C LEU A 282 7.59 -1.18 12.74
N HIS A 283 7.59 -1.46 11.45
CA HIS A 283 8.43 -2.49 10.84
C HIS A 283 9.60 -1.91 10.05
N GLY A 284 10.70 -2.68 9.95
CA GLY A 284 11.98 -2.23 9.43
C GLY A 284 12.00 -1.94 7.93
N VAL A 285 11.16 -2.61 7.13
CA VAL A 285 11.13 -2.51 5.66
C VAL A 285 9.71 -2.23 5.18
N VAL A 286 9.55 -1.22 4.34
CA VAL A 286 8.26 -0.85 3.74
C VAL A 286 8.09 -1.51 2.38
N LEU A 287 6.92 -2.08 2.10
CA LEU A 287 6.60 -2.78 0.85
C LEU A 287 6.02 -1.80 -0.18
N SER A 288 6.77 -0.79 -0.56
CA SER A 288 6.35 0.32 -1.40
C SER A 288 7.44 0.66 -2.42
N ALA A 289 7.07 1.28 -3.55
CA ALA A 289 8.02 1.87 -4.49
C ALA A 289 8.70 3.13 -3.93
N LEU A 290 8.13 3.75 -2.90
CA LEU A 290 8.76 4.87 -2.21
C LEU A 290 9.93 4.40 -1.34
N PRO A 291 10.97 5.22 -1.14
CA PRO A 291 11.95 4.99 -0.09
C PRO A 291 11.28 4.86 1.29
N ASP A 292 11.81 3.96 2.14
CA ASP A 292 11.24 3.67 3.47
C ASP A 292 10.95 4.94 4.29
N SER A 293 11.86 5.93 4.27
CA SER A 293 11.70 7.21 4.99
C SER A 293 10.56 8.05 4.43
N ALA A 294 10.41 8.11 3.10
CA ALA A 294 9.35 8.86 2.44
C ALA A 294 7.97 8.23 2.71
N ALA A 295 7.86 6.90 2.64
CA ALA A 295 6.62 6.19 2.97
C ALA A 295 6.23 6.41 4.45
N ARG A 296 7.19 6.36 5.39
CA ARG A 296 6.94 6.65 6.80
C ARG A 296 6.50 8.11 7.03
N ALA A 297 7.16 9.05 6.37
CA ALA A 297 6.76 10.46 6.44
C ALA A 297 5.34 10.67 5.90
N ALA A 298 4.97 10.03 4.79
CA ALA A 298 3.63 10.09 4.24
C ALA A 298 2.58 9.53 5.20
N VAL A 299 2.82 8.36 5.83
CA VAL A 299 1.92 7.80 6.86
C VAL A 299 1.79 8.72 8.04
N ALA A 300 2.91 9.24 8.56
CA ALA A 300 2.90 10.13 9.72
C ALA A 300 2.15 11.44 9.43
N LEU A 301 2.36 12.05 8.26
CA LEU A 301 1.61 13.23 7.80
C LEU A 301 0.13 12.94 7.62
N THR A 302 -0.21 11.79 7.04
CA THR A 302 -1.59 11.37 6.83
C THR A 302 -2.34 11.25 8.17
N ILE A 303 -1.69 10.71 9.21
CA ILE A 303 -2.28 10.61 10.55
C ILE A 303 -2.29 11.99 11.24
N ALA A 304 -1.17 12.69 11.27
CA ALA A 304 -1.02 13.93 12.02
C ALA A 304 -1.82 15.09 11.44
N ALA A 305 -1.61 15.39 10.15
CA ALA A 305 -2.34 16.45 9.47
C ALA A 305 -3.81 16.05 9.24
N GLY A 306 -4.07 14.77 8.95
CA GLY A 306 -5.41 14.22 8.81
C GLY A 306 -6.22 14.35 10.10
N GLY A 307 -5.65 13.95 11.23
CA GLY A 307 -6.27 14.12 12.55
C GLY A 307 -6.55 15.60 12.88
N ALA A 308 -5.56 16.47 12.65
CA ALA A 308 -5.71 17.90 12.85
C ALA A 308 -6.82 18.51 11.96
N ALA A 309 -6.82 18.17 10.67
CA ALA A 309 -7.84 18.64 9.72
C ALA A 309 -9.25 18.17 10.10
N THR A 310 -9.37 16.92 10.57
CA THR A 310 -10.64 16.35 11.06
C THR A 310 -11.17 17.13 12.25
N VAL A 311 -10.34 17.37 13.26
CA VAL A 311 -10.75 18.07 14.49
C VAL A 311 -11.16 19.52 14.18
N ILE A 312 -10.37 20.23 13.37
CA ILE A 312 -10.69 21.60 12.97
C ILE A 312 -11.93 21.63 12.07
N GLY A 313 -12.05 20.67 11.13
CA GLY A 313 -13.20 20.54 10.25
C GLY A 313 -14.51 20.30 11.01
N LEU A 314 -14.48 19.50 12.07
CA LEU A 314 -15.62 19.32 12.98
C LEU A 314 -15.99 20.62 13.68
N ALA A 315 -15.00 21.38 14.18
CA ALA A 315 -15.28 22.67 14.80
C ALA A 315 -15.95 23.67 13.81
N VAL A 316 -15.49 23.69 12.56
CA VAL A 316 -16.14 24.48 11.49
C VAL A 316 -17.55 23.97 11.20
N PHE A 317 -17.76 22.65 11.20
CA PHE A 317 -19.09 22.06 10.96
C PHE A 317 -20.12 22.50 12.01
N PHE A 318 -19.75 22.46 13.30
CA PHE A 318 -20.64 22.91 14.37
C PHE A 318 -20.88 24.43 14.32
N ASP A 319 -19.85 25.24 14.03
CA ASP A 319 -19.98 26.69 13.85
C ASP A 319 -20.97 27.03 12.71
N VAL A 320 -20.93 26.27 11.60
CA VAL A 320 -21.88 26.43 10.49
C VAL A 320 -23.29 26.02 10.90
N LEU A 321 -23.47 24.93 11.66
CA LEU A 321 -24.80 24.49 12.12
C LEU A 321 -25.45 25.50 13.05
N GLU A 322 -24.71 26.04 14.03
CA GLU A 322 -25.22 27.08 14.95
C GLU A 322 -25.78 28.28 14.20
N HIS A 323 -25.09 28.74 13.15
CA HIS A 323 -25.56 29.88 12.34
C HIS A 323 -26.76 29.56 11.42
N TYR A 324 -27.00 28.28 11.11
CA TYR A 324 -28.17 27.86 10.34
C TYR A 324 -29.43 27.67 11.19
N GLU A 325 -29.28 27.46 12.52
CA GLU A 325 -30.40 27.25 13.45
C GLU A 325 -30.97 28.55 14.01
N GLU A 326 -30.30 29.71 13.87
CA GLU A 326 -30.89 31.00 14.18
C GLU A 326 -31.96 31.32 13.12
N PRO A 327 -33.27 31.37 13.48
CA PRO A 327 -34.32 31.71 12.53
C PRO A 327 -34.08 33.13 12.04
N PRO A 328 -34.21 33.38 10.71
CA PRO A 328 -34.22 34.76 10.23
C PRO A 328 -35.32 35.53 10.95
N GLU A 329 -35.03 36.78 11.34
CA GLU A 329 -35.79 37.76 12.11
C GLU A 329 -37.31 37.86 11.81
N LEU A 330 -38.04 36.76 11.59
CA LEU A 330 -39.48 36.74 11.43
C LEU A 330 -40.23 37.06 12.73
N GLU A 331 -39.60 36.94 13.92
CA GLU A 331 -40.18 37.33 15.19
C GLU A 331 -40.14 38.84 15.46
N ARG A 332 -39.47 39.65 14.67
CA ARG A 332 -39.48 41.12 14.80
C ARG A 332 -40.58 41.80 13.98
N LEU A 333 -41.35 41.04 13.22
CA LEU A 333 -42.41 41.55 12.35
C LEU A 333 -43.83 41.15 12.81
N LEU A 334 -43.97 40.48 13.95
CA LEU A 334 -45.22 40.22 14.68
C LEU A 334 -45.26 41.03 15.97
#